data_2e8e8e61da6690ec9e3497efba2dc2b2
#
_entry.id   2e8e8e61da6690ec9e3497efba2dc2b2
#
_cell.length_a   1.000
_cell.length_b   1.000
_cell.length_c   1.000
_cell.angle_alpha   90.00
_cell.angle_beta   90.00
_cell.angle_gamma   90.00
#
_symmetry.space_group_name_H-M   'P 1'
#
loop_
_entity.id
_entity.type
_entity.pdbx_description
1 polymer ?
#
loop_
_entity_poly.entity_id
_entity_poly.type
_entity_poly.pdbx_seq_one_letter_code
_entity_poly.pdbx_strand_id
1 'polypeptide(L)'
;MTIQSSPVHLKAMIGDYPITHRLLSGQVSPGRYAFDFADVKVPNTAFKRTVRNLEFDVSELAIVTFLQAFDAGIPLVLLPAVIVSRFQHPFLMFDSRRGNLRPQDLRGKRIGVRSYCVTTVTWIRGM
;
A
#
# COMPACT_ATOMS: atom_id res chain seq x y z
N MET A 1 5.13 -40.11 -13.85
CA MET A 1 3.73 -39.73 -13.65
C MET A 1 3.75 -38.43 -12.79
N THR A 2 3.71 -37.26 -13.44
CA THR A 2 3.78 -35.99 -12.74
C THR A 2 2.38 -35.66 -12.23
N ILE A 3 2.18 -35.69 -10.93
CA ILE A 3 0.94 -35.25 -10.30
C ILE A 3 0.90 -33.73 -10.47
N GLN A 4 0.19 -33.24 -11.48
CA GLN A 4 -0.15 -31.84 -11.57
C GLN A 4 -1.20 -31.56 -10.47
N SER A 5 -0.74 -31.03 -9.33
CA SER A 5 -1.65 -30.51 -8.33
C SER A 5 -2.34 -29.26 -8.90
N SER A 6 -3.66 -29.18 -8.75
CA SER A 6 -4.41 -27.97 -9.10
C SER A 6 -3.78 -26.74 -8.43
N PRO A 7 -3.74 -25.58 -9.09
CA PRO A 7 -3.18 -24.38 -8.50
C PRO A 7 -3.95 -23.97 -7.22
N VAL A 8 -3.22 -23.43 -6.26
CA VAL A 8 -3.82 -22.83 -5.06
C VAL A 8 -4.41 -21.47 -5.45
N HIS A 9 -5.71 -21.29 -5.26
CA HIS A 9 -6.40 -20.04 -5.50
C HIS A 9 -6.20 -19.08 -4.33
N LEU A 10 -5.79 -17.85 -4.64
CA LEU A 10 -5.56 -16.79 -3.66
C LEU A 10 -6.35 -15.54 -4.06
N LYS A 11 -7.20 -15.06 -3.17
CA LYS A 11 -7.89 -13.78 -3.35
C LYS A 11 -6.90 -12.64 -3.18
N ALA A 12 -6.69 -11.84 -4.24
CA ALA A 12 -5.66 -10.82 -4.27
C ALA A 12 -6.22 -9.41 -4.48
N MET A 13 -5.65 -8.44 -3.77
CA MET A 13 -5.93 -7.02 -3.98
C MET A 13 -4.62 -6.29 -4.27
N ILE A 14 -4.35 -6.06 -5.55
CA ILE A 14 -3.14 -5.43 -6.07
C ILE A 14 -3.56 -4.42 -7.13
N GLY A 15 -3.01 -3.20 -7.07
CA GLY A 15 -3.28 -2.18 -8.07
C GLY A 15 -2.61 -2.48 -9.42
N ASP A 16 -3.20 -1.94 -10.47
CA ASP A 16 -2.62 -2.02 -11.83
C ASP A 16 -1.56 -0.93 -12.00
N TYR A 17 -0.31 -1.35 -11.95
CA TYR A 17 0.88 -0.53 -12.15
C TYR A 17 1.75 -1.15 -13.25
N PRO A 18 2.68 -0.42 -13.85
CA PRO A 18 3.59 -1.01 -14.85
C PRO A 18 4.28 -2.29 -14.39
N ILE A 19 4.62 -2.39 -13.11
CA ILE A 19 5.28 -3.58 -12.53
C ILE A 19 4.32 -4.75 -12.30
N THR A 20 3.03 -4.49 -12.03
CA THR A 20 2.03 -5.52 -11.71
C THR A 20 1.15 -5.88 -12.90
N HIS A 21 1.11 -5.04 -13.93
CA HIS A 21 0.23 -5.20 -15.08
C HIS A 21 0.31 -6.58 -15.76
N ARG A 22 1.52 -7.10 -15.93
CA ARG A 22 1.72 -8.42 -16.55
C ARG A 22 1.15 -9.57 -15.74
N LEU A 23 1.13 -9.42 -14.41
CA LEU A 23 0.50 -10.39 -13.51
C LEU A 23 -1.03 -10.29 -13.58
N LEU A 24 -1.57 -9.06 -13.52
CA LEU A 24 -3.02 -8.83 -13.57
C LEU A 24 -3.63 -9.20 -14.93
N SER A 25 -2.90 -8.99 -16.02
CA SER A 25 -3.34 -9.35 -17.38
C SER A 25 -3.18 -10.84 -17.72
N GLY A 26 -2.62 -11.64 -16.80
CA GLY A 26 -2.38 -13.06 -17.03
C GLY A 26 -1.19 -13.37 -17.96
N GLN A 27 -0.40 -12.36 -18.36
CA GLN A 27 0.81 -12.57 -19.16
C GLN A 27 1.90 -13.31 -18.39
N VAL A 28 1.87 -13.24 -17.08
CA VAL A 28 2.74 -13.99 -16.17
C VAL A 28 1.86 -14.80 -15.23
N SER A 29 2.09 -16.10 -15.18
CA SER A 29 1.42 -16.99 -14.25
C SER A 29 2.44 -17.69 -13.36
N PRO A 30 2.29 -17.66 -12.04
CA PRO A 30 3.19 -18.33 -11.11
C PRO A 30 3.03 -19.85 -11.05
N GLY A 31 2.32 -20.46 -11.97
CA GLY A 31 2.16 -21.90 -12.16
C GLY A 31 1.52 -22.66 -10.98
N ARG A 32 2.05 -22.48 -9.78
CA ARG A 32 1.55 -23.13 -8.56
C ARG A 32 0.37 -22.40 -7.92
N TYR A 33 0.20 -21.11 -8.23
CA TYR A 33 -0.83 -20.25 -7.66
C TYR A 33 -1.68 -19.65 -8.77
N ALA A 34 -2.96 -19.46 -8.49
CA ALA A 34 -3.88 -18.68 -9.30
C ALA A 34 -4.40 -17.53 -8.45
N PHE A 35 -4.40 -16.32 -9.00
CA PHE A 35 -4.88 -15.14 -8.30
C PHE A 35 -6.29 -14.76 -8.77
N ASP A 36 -7.20 -14.65 -7.83
CA ASP A 36 -8.54 -14.09 -8.03
C ASP A 36 -8.50 -12.61 -7.63
N PHE A 37 -8.27 -11.73 -8.61
CA PHE A 37 -8.10 -10.31 -8.35
C PHE A 37 -9.42 -9.62 -8.01
N ALA A 38 -9.44 -8.92 -6.88
CA ALA A 38 -10.57 -8.11 -6.46
C ALA A 38 -10.70 -6.86 -7.37
N ASP A 39 -11.91 -6.54 -7.79
CA ASP A 39 -12.19 -5.29 -8.53
C ASP A 39 -12.10 -4.08 -7.59
N VAL A 40 -10.88 -3.60 -7.37
CA VAL A 40 -10.58 -2.43 -6.55
C VAL A 40 -9.79 -1.43 -7.39
N LYS A 41 -10.47 -0.42 -7.91
CA LYS A 41 -9.83 0.61 -8.76
C LYS A 41 -8.77 1.44 -8.04
N VAL A 42 -8.94 1.68 -6.74
CA VAL A 42 -8.04 2.51 -5.93
C VAL A 42 -7.64 1.72 -4.68
N PRO A 43 -6.48 1.05 -4.67
CA PRO A 43 -6.08 0.09 -3.64
C PRO A 43 -6.18 0.59 -2.20
N ASN A 44 -5.83 1.85 -1.95
CA ASN A 44 -5.88 2.41 -0.60
C ASN A 44 -7.29 2.47 0.02
N THR A 45 -8.35 2.35 -0.79
CA THR A 45 -9.73 2.28 -0.29
C THR A 45 -10.05 0.91 0.33
N ALA A 46 -9.28 -0.12 -0.03
CA ALA A 46 -9.43 -1.47 0.45
C ALA A 46 -8.50 -1.83 1.63
N PHE A 47 -7.54 -0.98 2.00
CA PHE A 47 -6.59 -1.25 3.10
C PHE A 47 -7.30 -1.59 4.42
N LYS A 48 -8.42 -0.94 4.71
CA LYS A 48 -9.22 -1.25 5.89
C LYS A 48 -9.82 -2.66 5.84
N ARG A 49 -10.23 -3.12 4.66
CA ARG A 49 -10.74 -4.48 4.44
C ARG A 49 -9.63 -5.52 4.64
N THR A 50 -8.43 -5.22 4.15
CA THR A 50 -7.24 -6.05 4.36
C THR A 50 -6.94 -6.21 5.86
N VAL A 51 -6.82 -5.10 6.59
CA VAL A 51 -6.33 -5.12 7.97
C VAL A 51 -7.40 -5.57 8.97
N ARG A 52 -8.66 -5.15 8.81
CA ARG A 52 -9.71 -5.43 9.78
C ARG A 52 -10.46 -6.73 9.52
N ASN A 53 -10.65 -7.04 8.24
CA ASN A 53 -11.48 -8.17 7.84
C ASN A 53 -10.65 -9.36 7.36
N LEU A 54 -9.33 -9.17 7.15
CA LEU A 54 -8.44 -10.16 6.53
C LEU A 54 -9.06 -10.74 5.24
N GLU A 55 -9.65 -9.86 4.44
CA GLU A 55 -10.50 -10.27 3.31
C GLU A 55 -9.70 -10.84 2.15
N PHE A 56 -8.41 -10.54 2.06
CA PHE A 56 -7.53 -10.93 0.96
C PHE A 56 -6.39 -11.80 1.48
N ASP A 57 -6.05 -12.85 0.73
CA ASP A 57 -4.90 -13.71 1.01
C ASP A 57 -3.59 -12.99 0.67
N VAL A 58 -3.62 -12.16 -0.39
CA VAL A 58 -2.51 -11.31 -0.81
C VAL A 58 -3.01 -9.90 -1.08
N SER A 59 -2.34 -8.90 -0.51
CA SER A 59 -2.77 -7.52 -0.67
C SER A 59 -1.59 -6.57 -0.69
N GLU A 60 -1.62 -5.56 -1.56
CA GLU A 60 -0.75 -4.41 -1.35
C GLU A 60 -1.22 -3.62 -0.13
N LEU A 61 -0.27 -3.03 0.58
CA LEU A 61 -0.56 -2.24 1.76
C LEU A 61 0.49 -1.14 1.92
N ALA A 62 0.09 0.03 2.41
CA ALA A 62 1.06 1.04 2.79
C ALA A 62 1.90 0.53 3.97
N ILE A 63 3.22 0.74 3.91
CA ILE A 63 4.14 0.19 4.93
C ILE A 63 3.77 0.62 6.36
N VAL A 64 3.35 1.86 6.56
CA VAL A 64 2.94 2.32 7.90
C VAL A 64 1.66 1.64 8.35
N THR A 65 0.71 1.39 7.44
CA THR A 65 -0.51 0.64 7.78
C THR A 65 -0.18 -0.80 8.17
N PHE A 66 0.78 -1.44 7.47
CA PHE A 66 1.28 -2.76 7.85
C PHE A 66 1.92 -2.74 9.25
N LEU A 67 2.82 -1.78 9.51
CA LEU A 67 3.50 -1.69 10.82
C LEU A 67 2.51 -1.49 11.97
N GLN A 68 1.49 -0.66 11.77
CA GLN A 68 0.43 -0.47 12.78
C GLN A 68 -0.42 -1.73 12.99
N ALA A 69 -0.72 -2.47 11.92
CA ALA A 69 -1.43 -3.73 11.99
C ALA A 69 -0.61 -4.81 12.72
N PHE A 70 0.68 -4.87 12.42
CA PHE A 70 1.62 -5.78 13.06
C PHE A 70 1.74 -5.49 14.56
N ASP A 71 1.91 -4.23 14.96
CA ASP A 71 1.94 -3.80 16.36
C ASP A 71 0.63 -4.13 17.10
N ALA A 72 -0.50 -4.08 16.40
CA ALA A 72 -1.81 -4.47 16.92
C ALA A 72 -2.05 -6.00 16.93
N GLY A 73 -1.05 -6.83 16.57
CA GLY A 73 -1.16 -8.28 16.58
C GLY A 73 -2.00 -8.87 15.45
N ILE A 74 -2.26 -8.10 14.37
CA ILE A 74 -2.98 -8.61 13.19
C ILE A 74 -2.08 -9.62 12.46
N PRO A 75 -2.56 -10.82 12.13
CA PRO A 75 -1.75 -11.90 11.54
C PRO A 75 -1.44 -11.65 10.05
N LEU A 76 -0.63 -10.64 9.78
CA LEU A 76 -0.13 -10.30 8.45
C LEU A 76 1.36 -10.59 8.34
N VAL A 77 1.78 -11.06 7.17
CA VAL A 77 3.19 -11.30 6.84
C VAL A 77 3.59 -10.34 5.72
N LEU A 78 4.69 -9.62 5.92
CA LEU A 78 5.25 -8.75 4.90
C LEU A 78 6.07 -9.56 3.90
N LEU A 79 5.69 -9.51 2.62
CA LEU A 79 6.48 -10.06 1.54
C LEU A 79 7.58 -9.06 1.13
N PRO A 80 8.77 -9.52 0.74
CA PRO A 80 9.88 -8.65 0.32
C PRO A 80 9.66 -8.14 -1.12
N ALA A 81 8.49 -7.54 -1.38
CA ALA A 81 8.10 -7.02 -2.68
C ALA A 81 7.59 -5.59 -2.54
N VAL A 82 8.31 -4.65 -3.14
CA VAL A 82 7.93 -3.24 -3.18
C VAL A 82 7.20 -2.97 -4.48
N ILE A 83 5.90 -2.73 -4.40
CA ILE A 83 5.03 -2.49 -5.57
C ILE A 83 5.06 -1.01 -5.98
N VAL A 84 5.03 -0.10 -5.00
CA VAL A 84 5.08 1.35 -5.23
C VAL A 84 6.10 1.97 -4.29
N SER A 85 7.08 2.67 -4.85
CA SER A 85 8.05 3.47 -4.11
C SER A 85 8.12 4.87 -4.71
N ARG A 86 8.07 5.90 -3.84
CA ARG A 86 8.13 7.29 -4.28
C ARG A 86 8.61 8.22 -3.17
N PHE A 87 9.26 9.31 -3.55
CA PHE A 87 9.60 10.36 -2.60
C PHE A 87 8.34 11.04 -2.05
N GLN A 88 8.37 11.42 -0.78
CA GLN A 88 7.23 12.06 -0.12
C GLN A 88 7.14 13.58 -0.34
N HIS A 89 8.26 14.22 -0.68
CA HIS A 89 8.35 15.67 -0.87
C HIS A 89 7.29 16.25 -1.83
N PRO A 90 7.01 15.66 -3.02
CA PRO A 90 6.03 16.21 -3.95
C PRO A 90 4.58 16.23 -3.41
N PHE A 91 4.33 15.57 -2.28
CA PHE A 91 3.00 15.54 -1.66
C PHE A 91 2.83 16.56 -0.53
N LEU A 92 3.87 17.36 -0.27
CA LEU A 92 3.79 18.49 0.63
C LEU A 92 3.34 19.72 -0.16
N MET A 93 2.18 20.25 0.18
CA MET A 93 1.61 21.41 -0.49
C MET A 93 1.39 22.54 0.50
N PHE A 94 1.60 23.77 0.06
CA PHE A 94 1.31 24.97 0.81
C PHE A 94 0.72 26.06 -0.11
N ASP A 95 0.05 27.03 0.48
CA ASP A 95 -0.47 28.19 -0.25
C ASP A 95 0.66 29.18 -0.56
N SER A 96 1.12 29.22 -1.82
CA SER A 96 2.22 30.07 -2.28
C SER A 96 1.96 31.56 -2.10
N ARG A 97 0.70 32.00 -1.97
CA ARG A 97 0.34 33.40 -1.68
C ARG A 97 0.84 33.86 -0.31
N ARG A 98 1.16 32.92 0.58
CA ARG A 98 1.71 33.19 1.94
C ARG A 98 3.23 33.25 1.96
N GLY A 99 3.89 33.29 0.80
CA GLY A 99 5.34 33.27 0.65
C GLY A 99 5.91 31.86 0.60
N ASN A 100 7.23 31.76 0.51
CA ASN A 100 7.92 30.48 0.51
C ASN A 100 8.01 29.92 1.93
N LEU A 101 7.68 28.65 2.10
CA LEU A 101 7.83 27.91 3.35
C LEU A 101 9.04 27.00 3.28
N ARG A 102 9.89 27.08 4.29
CA ARG A 102 10.99 26.14 4.53
C ARG A 102 10.62 25.21 5.68
N PRO A 103 11.24 24.05 5.83
CA PRO A 103 10.94 23.11 6.93
C PRO A 103 10.96 23.77 8.31
N GLN A 104 11.90 24.69 8.55
CA GLN A 104 12.03 25.43 9.81
C GLN A 104 10.82 26.31 10.14
N ASP A 105 10.14 26.81 9.11
CA ASP A 105 8.99 27.70 9.24
C ASP A 105 7.71 26.93 9.66
N LEU A 106 7.75 25.60 9.68
CA LEU A 106 6.61 24.73 10.06
C LEU A 106 6.39 24.66 11.57
N ARG A 107 7.37 25.05 12.38
CA ARG A 107 7.24 25.03 13.84
C ARG A 107 6.05 25.89 14.29
N GLY A 108 5.15 25.31 15.07
CA GLY A 108 3.94 25.97 15.56
C GLY A 108 2.84 26.19 14.51
N LYS A 109 3.01 25.70 13.28
CA LYS A 109 1.98 25.76 12.24
C LYS A 109 1.02 24.58 12.30
N ARG A 110 -0.20 24.79 11.87
CA ARG A 110 -1.19 23.72 11.67
C ARG A 110 -0.95 23.07 10.31
N ILE A 111 -0.75 21.77 10.31
CA ILE A 111 -0.54 20.98 9.10
C ILE A 111 -1.77 20.09 8.91
N GLY A 112 -2.44 20.24 7.77
CA GLY A 112 -3.53 19.38 7.38
C GLY A 112 -2.99 18.04 6.87
N VAL A 113 -3.50 16.92 7.38
CA VAL A 113 -3.12 15.58 6.96
C VAL A 113 -4.37 14.76 6.66
N ARG A 114 -4.29 13.88 5.68
CA ARG A 114 -5.41 13.03 5.29
C ARG A 114 -5.77 12.02 6.38
N SER A 115 -4.78 11.40 6.99
CA SER A 115 -4.95 10.40 8.05
C SER A 115 -3.61 10.12 8.71
N TYR A 116 -3.60 9.81 10.00
CA TYR A 116 -2.39 9.46 10.75
C TYR A 116 -1.75 8.13 10.33
N CYS A 117 -2.49 7.25 9.68
CA CYS A 117 -1.99 5.94 9.22
C CYS A 117 -1.35 5.98 7.82
N VAL A 118 -1.13 7.16 7.22
CA VAL A 118 -0.47 7.26 5.93
C VAL A 118 1.03 7.50 6.10
N THR A 119 1.81 6.90 5.21
CA THR A 119 3.29 6.95 5.24
C THR A 119 3.83 8.38 5.26
N THR A 120 3.26 9.29 4.46
CA THR A 120 3.68 10.71 4.40
C THR A 120 3.60 11.41 5.76
N VAL A 121 2.55 11.14 6.53
CA VAL A 121 2.38 11.76 7.86
C VAL A 121 3.42 11.26 8.84
N THR A 122 3.71 9.97 8.82
CA THR A 122 4.76 9.39 9.68
C THR A 122 6.13 9.97 9.32
N TRP A 123 6.40 10.15 8.02
CA TRP A 123 7.63 10.79 7.57
C TRP A 123 7.74 12.26 8.02
N ILE A 124 6.67 13.06 7.89
CA ILE A 124 6.64 14.46 8.38
C ILE A 124 6.89 14.54 9.88
N ARG A 125 6.37 13.60 10.66
CA ARG A 125 6.57 13.57 12.11
C ARG A 125 8.01 13.25 12.52
N GLY A 126 8.78 12.64 11.65
CA GLY A 126 10.20 12.34 11.85
C GLY A 126 11.14 13.49 11.48
N MET A 127 10.64 14.53 10.84
CA MET A 127 11.38 15.75 10.50
C MET A 127 11.33 16.78 11.63
#